data_7785eb8fd47b063ea907317d7501d349
#
_entry.id   7785eb8fd47b063ea907317d7501d349
#
_cell.length_a   1.000
_cell.length_b   1.000
_cell.length_c   1.000
_cell.angle_alpha   90.00
_cell.angle_beta   90.00
_cell.angle_gamma   90.00
#
_symmetry.space_group_name_H-M   'P 1'
#
loop_
_entity.id
_entity.type
_entity.pdbx_description
1 polymer ?
#
loop_
_entity_poly.entity_id
_entity_poly.type
_entity_poly.pdbx_seq_one_letter_code
_entity_poly.pdbx_strand_id
1 'polypeptide(L)'
;MQNSAVPDKSDRPRPEKFRPCVACLLVDAEGKLLICERRDFANSWQFPQGGRDYGETPREALAREVWEELSLLPQTYDVVEERGGYRYRFPVRHRRRGKYVGQQQVYFLCRFHGPDSLINLETKQPEFRAFRWIEPQDFDLRWLPDFKRRVYAKVLRDFFGVDKPEGYDSIPADGS
;
A
#
# COMPACT_ATOMS: atom_id res chain seq x y z
N MET A 1 25.61 -39.76 -34.66
CA MET A 1 25.18 -39.83 -33.24
C MET A 1 25.03 -38.37 -32.77
N GLN A 2 23.80 -37.88 -32.76
CA GLN A 2 23.51 -36.50 -32.30
C GLN A 2 23.31 -36.55 -30.79
N ASN A 3 24.19 -35.85 -30.07
CA ASN A 3 24.13 -35.71 -28.62
C ASN A 3 23.14 -34.60 -28.31
N SER A 4 21.88 -34.92 -28.00
CA SER A 4 20.89 -33.96 -27.54
C SER A 4 21.19 -33.61 -26.07
N ALA A 5 21.85 -32.49 -25.84
CA ALA A 5 22.02 -31.95 -24.51
C ALA A 5 20.65 -31.64 -23.88
N VAL A 6 20.31 -32.30 -22.80
CA VAL A 6 19.14 -32.00 -21.97
C VAL A 6 19.38 -30.59 -21.36
N PRO A 7 18.49 -29.64 -21.54
CA PRO A 7 18.68 -28.30 -20.93
C PRO A 7 18.70 -28.43 -19.41
N ASP A 8 19.74 -27.87 -18.81
CA ASP A 8 19.93 -27.82 -17.36
C ASP A 8 18.74 -27.13 -16.68
N LYS A 9 18.13 -27.81 -15.70
CA LYS A 9 17.00 -27.30 -14.91
C LYS A 9 17.36 -26.08 -14.03
N SER A 10 18.65 -25.72 -13.94
CA SER A 10 19.15 -24.59 -13.13
C SER A 10 18.88 -23.23 -13.76
N ASP A 11 18.56 -23.17 -15.06
CA ASP A 11 18.42 -21.92 -15.82
C ASP A 11 16.96 -21.38 -15.92
N ARG A 12 16.04 -21.99 -15.17
CA ARG A 12 14.68 -21.44 -15.10
C ARG A 12 14.68 -20.23 -14.15
N PRO A 13 14.23 -19.04 -14.61
CA PRO A 13 14.12 -17.88 -13.77
C PRO A 13 13.25 -18.23 -12.55
N ARG A 14 13.76 -17.95 -11.35
CA ARG A 14 12.99 -18.18 -10.11
C ARG A 14 11.71 -17.36 -10.17
N PRO A 15 10.55 -17.92 -9.80
CA PRO A 15 9.30 -17.17 -9.83
C PRO A 15 9.43 -15.91 -8.95
N GLU A 16 9.06 -14.77 -9.52
CA GLU A 16 9.09 -13.49 -8.82
C GLU A 16 8.14 -13.51 -7.63
N LYS A 17 8.65 -13.12 -6.46
CA LYS A 17 7.87 -13.07 -5.23
C LYS A 17 7.49 -11.63 -4.90
N PHE A 18 6.19 -11.39 -4.70
CA PHE A 18 5.65 -10.14 -4.17
C PHE A 18 5.43 -10.28 -2.65
N ARG A 19 5.77 -9.24 -1.89
CA ARG A 19 5.46 -9.19 -0.46
C ARG A 19 3.95 -9.03 -0.28
N PRO A 20 3.28 -9.95 0.44
CA PRO A 20 1.88 -9.73 0.80
C PRO A 20 1.76 -8.55 1.76
N CYS A 21 0.86 -7.62 1.47
CA CYS A 21 0.63 -6.42 2.27
C CYS A 21 -0.87 -6.11 2.34
N VAL A 22 -1.23 -5.30 3.31
CA VAL A 22 -2.56 -4.72 3.48
C VAL A 22 -2.47 -3.20 3.51
N ALA A 23 -3.54 -2.51 3.14
CA ALA A 23 -3.64 -1.06 3.23
C ALA A 23 -5.05 -0.66 3.69
N CYS A 24 -5.13 0.36 4.54
CA CYS A 24 -6.36 0.89 5.10
C CYS A 24 -6.75 2.19 4.40
N LEU A 25 -7.94 2.22 3.81
CA LEU A 25 -8.61 3.42 3.34
C LEU A 25 -9.60 3.83 4.43
N LEU A 26 -9.13 4.57 5.45
CA LEU A 26 -9.96 4.99 6.55
C LEU A 26 -10.72 6.26 6.16
N VAL A 27 -12.05 6.22 6.24
CA VAL A 27 -12.91 7.37 5.95
C VAL A 27 -13.71 7.79 7.17
N ASP A 28 -13.88 9.09 7.35
CA ASP A 28 -14.72 9.66 8.40
C ASP A 28 -16.22 9.60 8.05
N ALA A 29 -17.07 10.19 8.89
CA ALA A 29 -18.51 10.23 8.68
C ALA A 29 -18.92 11.06 7.46
N GLU A 30 -18.12 12.03 7.07
CA GLU A 30 -18.30 12.89 5.89
C GLU A 30 -17.74 12.27 4.60
N GLY A 31 -17.06 11.10 4.69
CA GLY A 31 -16.46 10.41 3.56
C GLY A 31 -15.05 10.93 3.20
N LYS A 32 -14.46 11.77 4.03
CA LYS A 32 -13.07 12.21 3.84
C LYS A 32 -12.11 11.08 4.16
N LEU A 33 -11.04 11.00 3.40
CA LEU A 33 -10.04 9.96 3.45
C LEU A 33 -8.86 10.37 4.32
N LEU A 34 -8.48 9.52 5.29
CA LEU A 34 -7.28 9.71 6.09
C LEU A 34 -6.04 9.49 5.25
N ILE A 35 -5.12 10.45 5.31
CA ILE A 35 -3.76 10.29 4.81
C ILE A 35 -2.75 10.62 5.91
N CYS A 36 -1.63 9.91 5.90
CA CYS A 36 -0.58 10.04 6.89
C CYS A 36 0.74 10.44 6.25
N GLU A 37 1.44 11.40 6.85
CA GLU A 37 2.75 11.84 6.40
C GLU A 37 3.84 10.99 7.03
N ARG A 38 4.71 10.44 6.21
CA ARG A 38 5.84 9.63 6.67
C ARG A 38 6.80 10.43 7.52
N ARG A 39 7.29 9.82 8.60
CA ARG A 39 8.30 10.43 9.49
C ARG A 39 9.64 10.63 8.78
N ASP A 40 10.03 9.68 7.92
CA ASP A 40 11.34 9.66 7.24
C ASP A 40 11.44 10.60 6.04
N PHE A 41 10.29 10.94 5.43
CA PHE A 41 10.23 11.70 4.18
C PHE A 41 9.19 12.81 4.26
N ALA A 42 9.65 14.06 4.30
CA ALA A 42 8.78 15.23 4.27
C ALA A 42 7.92 15.25 3.00
N ASN A 43 6.67 15.67 3.14
CA ASN A 43 5.68 15.74 2.05
C ASN A 43 5.37 14.39 1.37
N SER A 44 5.70 13.27 2.01
CA SER A 44 5.32 11.94 1.53
C SER A 44 4.09 11.46 2.27
N TRP A 45 2.92 11.65 1.64
CA TRP A 45 1.63 11.26 2.19
C TRP A 45 1.15 9.95 1.59
N GLN A 46 0.65 9.07 2.42
CA GLN A 46 0.18 7.75 2.01
C GLN A 46 -0.95 7.24 2.91
N PHE A 47 -1.59 6.14 2.52
CA PHE A 47 -2.51 5.40 3.38
C PHE A 47 -1.74 4.56 4.39
N PRO A 48 -2.29 4.31 5.60
CA PRO A 48 -1.78 3.30 6.51
C PRO A 48 -1.68 1.94 5.81
N GLN A 49 -0.53 1.27 5.94
CA GLN A 49 -0.26 0.03 5.23
C GLN A 49 0.93 -0.73 5.80
N GLY A 50 0.88 -2.04 5.77
CA GLY A 50 2.04 -2.84 6.16
C GLY A 50 2.03 -4.26 5.62
N GLY A 51 3.05 -5.01 6.01
CA GLY A 51 3.22 -6.39 5.57
C GLY A 51 2.32 -7.35 6.32
N ARG A 52 1.85 -8.38 5.63
CA ARG A 52 1.16 -9.50 6.25
C ARG A 52 2.18 -10.52 6.74
N ASP A 53 2.10 -10.89 8.00
CA ASP A 53 2.95 -11.90 8.61
C ASP A 53 2.53 -13.32 8.20
N TYR A 54 3.44 -14.27 8.42
CA TYR A 54 3.16 -15.66 8.10
C TYR A 54 2.01 -16.20 8.97
N GLY A 55 1.00 -16.78 8.33
CA GLY A 55 -0.18 -17.31 9.00
C GLY A 55 -1.31 -16.30 9.25
N GLU A 56 -1.05 -15.00 9.14
CA GLU A 56 -2.11 -13.99 9.25
C GLU A 56 -3.07 -14.03 8.06
N THR A 57 -4.35 -13.84 8.34
CA THR A 57 -5.33 -13.44 7.33
C THR A 57 -5.15 -11.96 6.98
N PRO A 58 -5.63 -11.49 5.81
CA PRO A 58 -5.57 -10.06 5.49
C PRO A 58 -6.27 -9.16 6.54
N ARG A 59 -7.35 -9.62 7.16
CA ARG A 59 -8.08 -8.85 8.19
C ARG A 59 -7.32 -8.77 9.52
N GLU A 60 -6.64 -9.82 9.92
CA GLU A 60 -5.75 -9.79 11.11
C GLU A 60 -4.58 -8.85 10.88
N ALA A 61 -3.96 -8.89 9.69
CA ALA A 61 -2.91 -7.96 9.32
C ALA A 61 -3.40 -6.51 9.32
N LEU A 62 -4.61 -6.24 8.78
CA LEU A 62 -5.21 -4.91 8.82
C LEU A 62 -5.35 -4.41 10.27
N ALA A 63 -5.94 -5.23 11.16
CA ALA A 63 -6.16 -4.84 12.55
C ALA A 63 -4.84 -4.54 13.27
N ARG A 64 -3.80 -5.35 13.04
CA ARG A 64 -2.48 -5.14 13.61
C ARG A 64 -1.82 -3.87 13.07
N GLU A 65 -1.80 -3.66 11.75
CA GLU A 65 -1.17 -2.48 11.14
C GLU A 65 -1.89 -1.17 11.54
N VAL A 66 -3.22 -1.15 11.55
CA VAL A 66 -4.01 0.01 12.01
C VAL A 66 -3.73 0.32 13.48
N TRP A 67 -3.56 -0.71 14.31
CA TRP A 67 -3.15 -0.52 15.71
C TRP A 67 -1.70 0.00 15.81
N GLU A 68 -0.75 -0.60 15.10
CA GLU A 68 0.67 -0.25 15.17
C GLU A 68 0.94 1.17 14.64
N GLU A 69 0.21 1.63 13.61
CA GLU A 69 0.43 2.92 12.97
C GLU A 69 -0.44 4.05 13.51
N LEU A 70 -1.69 3.76 13.93
CA LEU A 70 -2.69 4.77 14.33
C LEU A 70 -3.19 4.61 15.77
N SER A 71 -2.83 3.54 16.46
CA SER A 71 -3.36 3.15 17.79
C SER A 71 -4.87 2.91 17.84
N LEU A 72 -5.50 2.62 16.70
CA LEU A 72 -6.94 2.37 16.61
C LEU A 72 -7.28 0.90 16.84
N LEU A 73 -8.19 0.64 17.76
CA LEU A 73 -8.73 -0.69 18.01
C LEU A 73 -9.80 -1.06 16.97
N PRO A 74 -9.98 -2.37 16.66
CA PRO A 74 -10.96 -2.84 15.66
C PRO A 74 -12.40 -2.37 15.89
N GLN A 75 -12.81 -2.10 17.12
CA GLN A 75 -14.15 -1.58 17.44
C GLN A 75 -14.36 -0.10 17.12
N THR A 76 -13.31 0.63 16.72
CA THR A 76 -13.39 2.05 16.38
C THR A 76 -13.67 2.29 14.89
N TYR A 77 -13.70 1.24 14.09
CA TYR A 77 -14.01 1.31 12.65
C TYR A 77 -14.70 0.05 12.15
N ASP A 78 -15.49 0.18 11.10
CA ASP A 78 -16.08 -0.94 10.37
C ASP A 78 -15.35 -1.16 9.04
N VAL A 79 -15.07 -2.42 8.71
CA VAL A 79 -14.60 -2.80 7.37
C VAL A 79 -15.80 -2.87 6.44
N VAL A 80 -15.90 -1.92 5.51
CA VAL A 80 -17.01 -1.78 4.55
C VAL A 80 -16.76 -2.61 3.30
N GLU A 81 -15.53 -2.62 2.80
CA GLU A 81 -15.17 -3.29 1.56
C GLU A 81 -13.73 -3.79 1.61
N GLU A 82 -13.48 -4.90 0.90
CA GLU A 82 -12.17 -5.52 0.76
C GLU A 82 -11.93 -5.85 -0.71
N ARG A 83 -10.81 -5.37 -1.28
CA ARG A 83 -10.40 -5.72 -2.65
C ARG A 83 -8.91 -6.05 -2.70
N GLY A 84 -8.60 -7.18 -3.35
CA GLY A 84 -7.23 -7.62 -3.62
C GLY A 84 -6.79 -7.38 -5.06
N GLY A 85 -5.58 -7.87 -5.37
CA GLY A 85 -5.06 -7.86 -6.74
C GLY A 85 -4.27 -6.62 -7.12
N TYR A 86 -4.01 -5.70 -6.19
CA TYR A 86 -3.19 -4.52 -6.43
C TYR A 86 -1.71 -4.87 -6.28
N ARG A 87 -0.91 -4.53 -7.30
CA ARG A 87 0.53 -4.84 -7.33
C ARG A 87 1.33 -3.68 -7.84
N TYR A 88 2.51 -3.48 -7.26
CA TYR A 88 3.57 -2.66 -7.84
C TYR A 88 4.93 -3.31 -7.66
N ARG A 89 5.87 -2.94 -8.52
CA ARG A 89 7.25 -3.42 -8.48
C ARG A 89 8.17 -2.38 -7.87
N PHE A 90 9.13 -2.84 -7.11
CA PHE A 90 10.22 -1.96 -6.68
C PHE A 90 11.16 -1.63 -7.84
N PRO A 91 11.76 -0.43 -7.86
CA PRO A 91 12.85 -0.13 -8.77
C PRO A 91 13.97 -1.18 -8.70
N VAL A 92 14.66 -1.43 -9.81
CA VAL A 92 15.69 -2.48 -9.91
C VAL A 92 16.75 -2.38 -8.80
N ARG A 93 17.17 -1.14 -8.46
CA ARG A 93 18.10 -0.87 -7.36
C ARG A 93 17.65 -1.40 -5.99
N HIS A 94 16.36 -1.47 -5.74
CA HIS A 94 15.79 -1.97 -4.48
C HIS A 94 15.59 -3.49 -4.48
N ARG A 95 15.45 -4.13 -5.66
CA ARG A 95 15.26 -5.58 -5.79
C ARG A 95 16.49 -6.39 -5.43
N ARG A 96 17.69 -5.82 -5.61
CA ARG A 96 18.97 -6.51 -5.35
C ARG A 96 19.22 -6.82 -3.87
N ARG A 97 18.51 -6.15 -2.95
CA ARG A 97 18.68 -6.30 -1.49
C ARG A 97 17.58 -7.10 -0.82
N GLY A 98 16.53 -7.49 -1.54
CA GLY A 98 15.33 -8.07 -0.95
C GLY A 98 14.87 -9.40 -1.55
N LYS A 99 14.12 -10.14 -0.76
CA LYS A 99 13.46 -11.39 -1.14
C LYS A 99 12.33 -11.15 -2.17
N TYR A 100 11.79 -9.91 -2.24
CA TYR A 100 10.60 -9.55 -2.99
C TYR A 100 10.93 -8.56 -4.10
N VAL A 101 10.26 -8.71 -5.24
CA VAL A 101 10.37 -7.79 -6.37
C VAL A 101 9.40 -6.62 -6.31
N GLY A 102 8.46 -6.66 -5.38
CA GLY A 102 7.42 -5.65 -5.22
C GLY A 102 6.46 -6.02 -4.09
N GLN A 103 5.32 -5.36 -4.03
CA GLN A 103 4.24 -5.67 -3.09
C GLN A 103 2.97 -6.10 -3.83
N GLN A 104 2.24 -7.03 -3.23
CA GLN A 104 0.87 -7.37 -3.58
C GLN A 104 -0.02 -7.00 -2.40
N GLN A 105 -0.98 -6.10 -2.63
CA GLN A 105 -1.76 -5.48 -1.59
C GLN A 105 -3.23 -5.87 -1.66
N VAL A 106 -3.84 -6.03 -0.47
CA VAL A 106 -5.28 -6.02 -0.26
C VAL A 106 -5.64 -4.69 0.38
N TYR A 107 -6.55 -3.95 -0.24
CA TYR A 107 -7.07 -2.68 0.28
C TYR A 107 -8.39 -2.89 0.99
N PHE A 108 -8.55 -2.22 2.11
CA PHE A 108 -9.75 -2.23 2.94
C PHE A 108 -10.31 -0.82 3.04
N LEU A 109 -11.56 -0.63 2.62
CA LEU A 109 -12.31 0.59 2.94
C LEU A 109 -12.89 0.42 4.34
N CYS A 110 -12.51 1.31 5.23
CA CYS A 110 -12.91 1.29 6.64
C CYS A 110 -13.59 2.59 7.02
N ARG A 111 -14.75 2.52 7.69
CA ARG A 111 -15.47 3.69 8.22
C ARG A 111 -15.10 3.89 9.68
N PHE A 112 -14.51 5.04 9.99
CA PHE A 112 -14.13 5.44 11.34
C PHE A 112 -15.32 6.00 12.11
N HIS A 113 -15.44 5.63 13.40
CA HIS A 113 -16.56 6.00 14.27
C HIS A 113 -16.16 6.89 15.44
N GLY A 114 -14.90 7.27 15.53
CA GLY A 114 -14.39 8.01 16.67
C GLY A 114 -14.05 9.47 16.38
N PRO A 115 -13.78 10.24 17.43
CA PRO A 115 -13.13 11.54 17.28
C PRO A 115 -11.64 11.35 16.90
N ASP A 116 -11.06 12.36 16.27
CA ASP A 116 -9.65 12.38 15.86
C ASP A 116 -8.67 12.16 17.02
N SER A 117 -9.10 12.48 18.26
CA SER A 117 -8.31 12.27 19.46
C SER A 117 -7.98 10.80 19.76
N LEU A 118 -8.67 9.85 19.12
CA LEU A 118 -8.33 8.43 19.20
C LEU A 118 -7.13 8.05 18.33
N ILE A 119 -6.81 8.86 17.30
CA ILE A 119 -5.68 8.61 16.41
C ILE A 119 -4.41 9.09 17.13
N ASN A 120 -3.52 8.15 17.43
CA ASN A 120 -2.25 8.45 18.04
C ASN A 120 -1.11 7.89 17.19
N LEU A 121 -0.26 8.77 16.69
CA LEU A 121 0.89 8.43 15.84
C LEU A 121 2.18 8.19 16.65
N GLU A 122 2.20 8.57 17.94
CA GLU A 122 3.35 8.31 18.83
C GLU A 122 3.25 6.86 19.37
N THR A 123 3.43 5.93 18.45
CA THR A 123 3.39 4.50 18.71
C THR A 123 4.77 3.97 19.10
N LYS A 124 4.89 2.67 19.40
CA LYS A 124 6.16 2.04 19.76
C LYS A 124 7.23 2.16 18.67
N GLN A 125 6.81 2.13 17.40
CA GLN A 125 7.65 2.31 16.21
C GLN A 125 6.96 3.29 15.26
N PRO A 126 7.04 4.61 15.53
CA PRO A 126 6.25 5.58 14.81
C PRO A 126 6.72 5.73 13.36
N GLU A 127 5.84 5.40 12.42
CA GLU A 127 6.08 5.53 10.98
C GLU A 127 5.63 6.87 10.43
N PHE A 128 4.61 7.48 11.05
CA PHE A 128 4.00 8.73 10.65
C PHE A 128 4.27 9.85 11.66
N ARG A 129 4.31 11.09 11.18
CA ARG A 129 4.47 12.28 12.01
C ARG A 129 3.25 13.19 12.01
N ALA A 130 2.36 13.06 11.03
CA ALA A 130 1.13 13.81 10.91
C ALA A 130 0.07 13.01 10.17
N PHE A 131 -1.18 13.33 10.40
CA PHE A 131 -2.32 12.87 9.60
C PHE A 131 -3.23 14.04 9.24
N ARG A 132 -4.04 13.85 8.21
CA ARG A 132 -5.12 14.76 7.85
C ARG A 132 -6.20 14.03 7.07
N TRP A 133 -7.40 14.58 7.12
CA TRP A 133 -8.53 14.18 6.32
C TRP A 133 -8.60 15.01 5.04
N ILE A 134 -8.79 14.37 3.91
CA ILE A 134 -8.91 15.05 2.61
C ILE A 134 -10.10 14.48 1.84
N GLU A 135 -10.64 15.24 0.90
CA GLU A 135 -11.51 14.67 -0.12
C GLU A 135 -10.69 13.70 -0.98
N PRO A 136 -11.22 12.51 -1.35
CA PRO A 136 -10.47 11.54 -2.15
C PRO A 136 -9.89 12.10 -3.45
N GLN A 137 -10.61 13.03 -4.10
CA GLN A 137 -10.15 13.71 -5.32
C GLN A 137 -8.94 14.63 -5.10
N ASP A 138 -8.70 15.08 -3.85
CA ASP A 138 -7.58 15.96 -3.52
C ASP A 138 -6.27 15.21 -3.25
N PHE A 139 -6.29 13.86 -3.30
CA PHE A 139 -5.06 13.08 -3.16
C PHE A 139 -4.09 13.39 -4.30
N ASP A 140 -2.91 13.90 -3.96
CA ASP A 140 -1.88 14.22 -4.95
C ASP A 140 -0.91 13.04 -5.13
N LEU A 141 -0.91 12.42 -6.31
CA LEU A 141 -0.01 11.30 -6.61
C LEU A 141 1.48 11.67 -6.55
N ARG A 142 1.84 12.97 -6.61
CA ARG A 142 3.23 13.44 -6.47
C ARG A 142 3.80 13.25 -5.07
N TRP A 143 2.95 13.04 -4.06
CA TRP A 143 3.39 12.67 -2.71
C TRP A 143 4.03 11.29 -2.64
N LEU A 144 3.83 10.48 -3.68
CA LEU A 144 4.29 9.10 -3.75
C LEU A 144 5.49 8.94 -4.68
N PRO A 145 6.37 7.96 -4.38
CA PRO A 145 7.33 7.49 -5.37
C PRO A 145 6.62 7.01 -6.65
N ASP A 146 7.23 7.23 -7.81
CA ASP A 146 6.64 6.95 -9.12
C ASP A 146 6.06 5.54 -9.24
N PHE A 147 6.79 4.54 -8.75
CA PHE A 147 6.38 3.13 -8.83
C PHE A 147 5.10 2.78 -8.04
N LYS A 148 4.63 3.65 -7.14
CA LYS A 148 3.36 3.48 -6.41
C LYS A 148 2.19 4.21 -7.06
N ARG A 149 2.42 5.24 -7.87
CA ARG A 149 1.39 6.15 -8.37
C ARG A 149 0.26 5.45 -9.11
N ARG A 150 0.61 4.52 -10.01
CA ARG A 150 -0.38 3.76 -10.80
C ARG A 150 -1.33 2.95 -9.93
N VAL A 151 -0.83 2.29 -8.88
CA VAL A 151 -1.67 1.52 -7.95
C VAL A 151 -2.60 2.45 -7.17
N TYR A 152 -2.08 3.57 -6.66
CA TYR A 152 -2.90 4.54 -5.93
C TYR A 152 -3.97 5.17 -6.81
N ALA A 153 -3.66 5.54 -8.06
CA ALA A 153 -4.65 6.03 -9.01
C ALA A 153 -5.76 4.99 -9.25
N LYS A 154 -5.38 3.71 -9.42
CA LYS A 154 -6.35 2.61 -9.56
C LYS A 154 -7.21 2.45 -8.31
N VAL A 155 -6.64 2.50 -7.12
CA VAL A 155 -7.36 2.41 -5.84
C VAL A 155 -8.35 3.55 -5.67
N LEU A 156 -7.93 4.80 -5.94
CA LEU A 156 -8.81 5.98 -5.86
C LEU A 156 -10.00 5.85 -6.82
N ARG A 157 -9.78 5.34 -8.02
CA ARG A 157 -10.88 5.08 -8.97
C ARG A 157 -11.80 3.96 -8.50
N ASP A 158 -11.22 2.82 -8.09
CA ASP A 158 -11.99 1.62 -7.78
C ASP A 158 -12.86 1.80 -6.52
N PHE A 159 -12.39 2.53 -5.50
CA PHE A 159 -13.10 2.72 -4.23
C PHE A 159 -13.91 4.02 -4.16
N PHE A 160 -13.47 5.08 -4.86
CA PHE A 160 -14.07 6.42 -4.71
C PHE A 160 -14.57 7.01 -6.03
N GLY A 161 -14.41 6.30 -7.16
CA GLY A 161 -14.78 6.82 -8.47
C GLY A 161 -13.94 8.01 -8.94
N VAL A 162 -12.76 8.21 -8.36
CA VAL A 162 -11.88 9.35 -8.65
C VAL A 162 -10.92 8.99 -9.77
N ASP A 163 -11.09 9.59 -10.94
CA ASP A 163 -10.13 9.50 -12.02
C ASP A 163 -8.98 10.50 -11.84
N LYS A 164 -7.75 10.03 -11.93
CA LYS A 164 -6.56 10.87 -11.99
C LYS A 164 -6.12 11.04 -13.44
N PRO A 165 -5.66 12.26 -13.84
CA PRO A 165 -5.28 12.52 -15.22
C PRO A 165 -4.24 11.52 -15.73
N GLU A 166 -4.41 11.08 -16.97
CA GLU A 166 -3.39 10.33 -17.71
C GLU A 166 -2.15 11.22 -17.89
N GLY A 167 -1.08 10.86 -17.30
CA GLY A 167 0.19 11.62 -17.33
C GLY A 167 1.16 11.09 -16.28
N TYR A 168 0.62 10.35 -15.34
CA TYR A 168 1.42 9.63 -14.35
C TYR A 168 1.92 8.26 -14.86
N ASP A 169 1.38 7.80 -16.02
CA ASP A 169 1.76 6.52 -16.66
C ASP A 169 2.94 6.65 -17.65
N SER A 170 3.43 7.85 -17.92
CA SER A 170 4.41 8.10 -18.99
C SER A 170 5.87 8.12 -18.54
N ILE A 171 6.18 7.64 -17.34
CA ILE A 171 7.57 7.35 -16.98
C ILE A 171 7.77 5.84 -17.20
N PRO A 172 8.67 5.44 -18.13
CA PRO A 172 8.94 4.03 -18.41
C PRO A 172 9.31 3.30 -17.12
N ALA A 173 8.75 2.11 -16.93
CA ALA A 173 9.12 1.21 -15.82
C ALA A 173 10.57 0.71 -15.91
N ASP A 174 11.28 1.08 -16.94
CA ASP A 174 12.66 0.72 -17.26
C ASP A 174 13.50 1.99 -17.28
N GLY A 175 14.09 2.29 -16.11
CA GLY A 175 15.21 3.23 -16.07
C GLY A 175 16.40 2.63 -16.80
N SER A 176 16.70 3.18 -17.97
CA SER A 176 18.01 3.06 -18.62
C SER A 176 19.10 3.64 -17.73
#